data_5795cf3cc0c14118193d3da3f5f05cad
#
_entry.id   5795cf3cc0c14118193d3da3f5f05cad
#
_cell.length_a   1.000
_cell.length_b   1.000
_cell.length_c   1.000
_cell.angle_alpha   90.00
_cell.angle_beta   90.00
_cell.angle_gamma   90.00
#
_symmetry.space_group_name_H-M   'P 1'
#
loop_
_entity.id
_entity.type
_entity.pdbx_description
1 polymer ?
#
loop_
_entity_poly.entity_id
_entity_poly.type
_entity_poly.pdbx_seq_one_letter_code
_entity_poly.pdbx_strand_id
1 'polypeptide(L)'
;MGKLPDDNFHVKLPLFKYTGAQGEKMVRVSEDGQSAHTVFRVLSRFSDGILHGVGLSHLTLVRATLKTGRTHQIRVHLQSQGCPIAGDERYGDYQANRRLQKLGLKRMFLHASELHLNHPLTGEPLVLKAEPPPDLAQFAVMLENGTKM
;
A
#
# COMPACT_ATOMS: atom_id res chain seq x y z
N MET A 1 -1.60 -5.45 -4.54
CA MET A 1 -2.15 -6.22 -5.68
C MET A 1 -2.58 -7.58 -5.18
N GLY A 2 -3.75 -8.00 -5.57
CA GLY A 2 -4.27 -9.29 -5.19
C GLY A 2 -5.52 -9.21 -4.34
N LYS A 3 -5.91 -10.33 -3.79
CA LYS A 3 -7.14 -10.47 -3.01
C LYS A 3 -6.79 -10.76 -1.55
N LEU A 4 -7.12 -9.81 -0.68
CA LEU A 4 -7.02 -10.01 0.76
C LEU A 4 -8.27 -10.71 1.26
N PRO A 5 -8.13 -11.77 2.08
CA PRO A 5 -9.29 -12.60 2.47
C PRO A 5 -10.23 -11.90 3.45
N ASP A 6 -9.72 -11.04 4.32
CA ASP A 6 -10.50 -10.39 5.38
C ASP A 6 -10.69 -8.92 5.10
N ASP A 7 -11.81 -8.34 5.58
CA ASP A 7 -12.11 -6.92 5.43
C ASP A 7 -11.31 -6.05 6.40
N ASN A 8 -10.98 -6.57 7.57
CA ASN A 8 -10.15 -5.90 8.56
C ASN A 8 -9.16 -6.91 9.12
N PHE A 9 -7.90 -6.53 9.20
CA PHE A 9 -6.90 -7.43 9.76
C PHE A 9 -5.70 -6.66 10.29
N HIS A 10 -4.96 -7.30 11.18
CA HIS A 10 -3.75 -6.77 11.78
C HIS A 10 -2.54 -7.54 11.28
N VAL A 11 -1.47 -6.82 10.98
CA VAL A 11 -0.16 -7.42 10.70
C VAL A 11 0.80 -6.97 11.79
N LYS A 12 1.30 -7.92 12.58
CA LYS A 12 2.18 -7.67 13.73
C LYS A 12 3.53 -8.34 13.56
N LEU A 13 4.05 -8.34 12.35
CA LEU A 13 5.31 -8.99 12.03
C LEU A 13 6.49 -8.04 12.24
N PRO A 14 7.53 -8.44 12.99
CA PRO A 14 8.71 -7.61 13.19
C PRO A 14 9.45 -7.33 11.90
N LEU A 15 10.05 -6.15 11.80
CA LEU A 15 10.73 -5.70 10.60
C LEU A 15 12.20 -5.44 10.87
N PHE A 16 13.04 -6.01 10.03
CA PHE A 16 14.50 -5.90 10.08
C PHE A 16 15.00 -5.09 8.89
N LYS A 17 15.73 -4.02 9.19
CA LYS A 17 16.32 -3.16 8.16
C LYS A 17 17.71 -3.64 7.80
N TYR A 18 18.00 -3.73 6.50
CA TYR A 18 19.30 -4.14 5.99
C TYR A 18 19.64 -3.36 4.72
N THR A 19 20.90 -3.45 4.30
CA THR A 19 21.37 -2.81 3.08
C THR A 19 21.35 -3.82 1.95
N GLY A 20 20.72 -3.47 0.83
CA GLY A 20 20.68 -4.32 -0.36
C GLY A 20 22.00 -4.32 -1.11
N ALA A 21 22.07 -5.14 -2.17
CA ALA A 21 23.29 -5.35 -2.94
C ALA A 21 23.86 -4.07 -3.58
N GLN A 22 23.01 -3.08 -3.82
CA GLN A 22 23.37 -1.81 -4.44
C GLN A 22 23.41 -0.64 -3.44
N GLY A 23 23.47 -0.93 -2.15
CA GLY A 23 23.50 0.07 -1.10
C GLY A 23 22.16 0.67 -0.72
N GLU A 24 21.07 0.22 -1.32
CA GLU A 24 19.73 0.71 -1.02
C GLU A 24 19.22 0.17 0.32
N LYS A 25 18.34 0.96 0.96
CA LYS A 25 17.67 0.55 2.20
C LYS A 25 16.62 -0.50 1.88
N MET A 26 16.71 -1.65 2.56
CA MET A 26 15.76 -2.74 2.43
C MET A 26 15.22 -3.14 3.79
N VAL A 27 14.04 -3.73 3.81
CA VAL A 27 13.37 -4.21 5.03
C VAL A 27 12.77 -5.57 4.75
N ARG A 28 12.86 -6.48 5.73
CA ARG A 28 12.23 -7.79 5.64
C ARG A 28 11.60 -8.16 6.97
N VAL A 29 10.66 -9.09 6.94
CA VAL A 29 10.12 -9.70 8.16
C VAL A 29 11.20 -10.59 8.77
N SER A 30 11.46 -10.39 10.06
CA SER A 30 12.43 -11.19 10.80
C SER A 30 12.16 -11.11 12.29
N GLU A 31 12.33 -12.22 12.99
CA GLU A 31 12.23 -12.24 14.46
C GLU A 31 13.28 -11.33 15.13
N ASP A 32 14.38 -11.07 14.45
CA ASP A 32 15.44 -10.18 14.93
C ASP A 32 15.11 -8.70 14.71
N GLY A 33 13.98 -8.40 14.07
CA GLY A 33 13.58 -7.04 13.75
C GLY A 33 12.91 -6.31 14.89
N GLN A 34 12.57 -5.05 14.62
CA GLN A 34 11.80 -4.23 15.55
C GLN A 34 10.32 -4.57 15.45
N SER A 35 9.63 -4.60 16.59
CA SER A 35 8.19 -4.85 16.57
C SER A 35 7.48 -3.80 15.71
N ALA A 36 6.52 -4.24 14.93
CA ALA A 36 5.78 -3.39 14.02
C ALA A 36 4.33 -3.86 13.92
N HIS A 37 3.41 -2.91 13.87
CA HIS A 37 1.99 -3.20 13.86
C HIS A 37 1.28 -2.26 12.89
N THR A 38 0.62 -2.84 11.90
CA THR A 38 -0.26 -2.14 10.95
C THR A 38 -1.65 -2.74 11.01
N VAL A 39 -2.67 -1.89 11.03
CA VAL A 39 -4.07 -2.29 10.91
C VAL A 39 -4.56 -1.95 9.51
N PHE A 40 -5.09 -2.94 8.81
CA PHE A 40 -5.60 -2.75 7.45
C PHE A 40 -7.12 -2.88 7.42
N ARG A 41 -7.75 -1.99 6.67
CA ARG A 41 -9.18 -2.05 6.38
C ARG A 41 -9.38 -2.00 4.87
N VAL A 42 -10.11 -2.98 4.34
CA VAL A 42 -10.45 -3.00 2.92
C VAL A 42 -11.53 -1.97 2.65
N LEU A 43 -11.27 -1.08 1.70
CA LEU A 43 -12.22 -0.06 1.27
C LEU A 43 -12.99 -0.50 0.01
N SER A 44 -12.31 -1.13 -0.94
CA SER A 44 -12.92 -1.59 -2.18
C SER A 44 -12.14 -2.76 -2.75
N ARG A 45 -12.85 -3.65 -3.44
CA ARG A 45 -12.26 -4.80 -4.15
C ARG A 45 -12.61 -4.68 -5.62
N PHE A 46 -11.63 -4.91 -6.49
CA PHE A 46 -11.77 -4.80 -7.94
C PHE A 46 -11.37 -6.10 -8.61
N SER A 47 -12.22 -6.59 -9.51
CA SER A 47 -11.95 -7.81 -10.29
C SER A 47 -12.71 -7.76 -11.62
N ASP A 48 -12.61 -6.65 -12.32
CA ASP A 48 -13.40 -6.41 -13.54
C ASP A 48 -12.61 -6.65 -14.83
N GLY A 49 -13.30 -6.41 -15.97
CA GLY A 49 -12.75 -6.62 -17.29
C GLY A 49 -11.54 -5.77 -17.64
N ILE A 50 -11.39 -4.59 -17.04
CA ILE A 50 -10.20 -3.75 -17.26
C ILE A 50 -8.96 -4.46 -16.76
N LEU A 51 -9.04 -5.05 -15.56
CA LEU A 51 -7.93 -5.79 -14.98
C LEU A 51 -7.64 -7.05 -15.79
N HIS A 52 -8.68 -7.78 -16.17
CA HIS A 52 -8.53 -8.98 -16.99
C HIS A 52 -7.93 -8.65 -18.35
N GLY A 53 -8.26 -7.50 -18.93
CA GLY A 53 -7.74 -7.05 -20.20
C GLY A 53 -6.23 -6.86 -20.23
N VAL A 54 -5.58 -6.65 -19.09
CA VAL A 54 -4.13 -6.56 -18.97
C VAL A 54 -3.52 -7.75 -18.24
N GLY A 55 -4.30 -8.79 -17.98
CA GLY A 55 -3.82 -10.03 -17.38
C GLY A 55 -3.74 -9.99 -15.85
N LEU A 56 -4.47 -9.11 -15.20
CA LEU A 56 -4.58 -9.04 -13.74
C LEU A 56 -5.94 -9.59 -13.30
N SER A 57 -5.99 -10.18 -12.12
CA SER A 57 -7.24 -10.74 -11.60
C SER A 57 -7.89 -9.85 -10.55
N HIS A 58 -7.13 -9.35 -9.61
CA HIS A 58 -7.68 -8.61 -8.47
C HIS A 58 -6.80 -7.43 -8.07
N LEU A 59 -7.43 -6.31 -7.70
CA LEU A 59 -6.83 -5.23 -6.93
C LEU A 59 -7.71 -4.94 -5.73
N THR A 60 -7.11 -4.51 -4.63
CA THR A 60 -7.82 -4.14 -3.41
C THR A 60 -7.34 -2.79 -2.93
N LEU A 61 -8.27 -1.88 -2.66
CA LEU A 61 -7.95 -0.59 -2.04
C LEU A 61 -8.09 -0.74 -0.54
N VAL A 62 -7.03 -0.41 0.19
CA VAL A 62 -7.01 -0.54 1.64
C VAL A 62 -6.63 0.77 2.31
N ARG A 63 -7.14 0.95 3.52
CA ARG A 63 -6.65 1.96 4.46
C ARG A 63 -5.72 1.28 5.44
N ALA A 64 -4.52 1.83 5.60
CA ALA A 64 -3.54 1.34 6.57
C ALA A 64 -3.45 2.33 7.73
N THR A 65 -3.60 1.83 8.95
CA THR A 65 -3.37 2.60 10.17
C THR A 65 -2.11 2.10 10.83
N LEU A 66 -1.13 2.99 10.96
CA LEU A 66 0.16 2.67 11.56
C LEU A 66 0.09 2.80 13.07
N LYS A 67 0.31 1.68 13.78
CA LYS A 67 0.50 1.70 15.24
C LYS A 67 1.97 1.94 15.60
N THR A 68 2.86 1.61 14.68
CA THR A 68 4.29 1.91 14.70
C THR A 68 4.66 2.52 13.35
N GLY A 69 5.83 3.12 13.23
CA GLY A 69 6.25 3.76 11.99
C GLY A 69 7.64 3.32 11.54
N ARG A 70 7.85 2.01 11.31
CA ARG A 70 9.13 1.49 10.83
C ARG A 70 9.32 1.76 9.34
N THR A 71 10.58 1.79 8.92
CA THR A 71 10.93 2.00 7.51
C THR A 71 10.19 0.98 6.62
N HIS A 72 9.56 1.46 5.55
CA HIS A 72 8.82 0.66 4.58
C HIS A 72 7.76 -0.28 5.18
N GLN A 73 7.23 0.05 6.35
CA GLN A 73 6.38 -0.86 7.11
C GLN A 73 5.15 -1.34 6.34
N ILE A 74 4.36 -0.43 5.76
CA ILE A 74 3.14 -0.81 5.02
C ILE A 74 3.52 -1.67 3.83
N ARG A 75 4.57 -1.30 3.11
CA ARG A 75 5.03 -2.00 1.91
C ARG A 75 5.39 -3.45 2.21
N VAL A 76 6.19 -3.68 3.26
CA VAL A 76 6.66 -5.02 3.62
C VAL A 76 5.55 -5.82 4.28
N HIS A 77 4.72 -5.21 5.13
CA HIS A 77 3.57 -5.91 5.72
C HIS A 77 2.60 -6.42 4.66
N LEU A 78 2.28 -5.62 3.62
CA LEU A 78 1.42 -6.09 2.53
C LEU A 78 2.09 -7.15 1.67
N GLN A 79 3.38 -7.02 1.40
CA GLN A 79 4.13 -8.06 0.70
C GLN A 79 4.06 -9.39 1.47
N SER A 80 4.18 -9.35 2.78
CA SER A 80 4.12 -10.55 3.64
C SER A 80 2.78 -11.28 3.55
N GLN A 81 1.72 -10.56 3.18
CA GLN A 81 0.38 -11.13 2.98
C GLN A 81 0.17 -11.62 1.54
N GLY A 82 1.19 -11.62 0.72
CA GLY A 82 1.09 -11.99 -0.68
C GLY A 82 0.42 -10.94 -1.56
N CYS A 83 0.23 -9.72 -1.05
CA CYS A 83 -0.47 -8.64 -1.74
C CYS A 83 0.34 -7.35 -1.73
N PRO A 84 1.49 -7.31 -2.43
CA PRO A 84 2.33 -6.11 -2.45
C PRO A 84 1.59 -4.91 -3.05
N ILE A 85 2.05 -3.72 -2.72
CA ILE A 85 1.45 -2.48 -3.22
C ILE A 85 1.65 -2.37 -4.74
N ALA A 86 0.58 -2.00 -5.43
CA ALA A 86 0.64 -1.75 -6.87
C ALA A 86 1.66 -0.65 -7.19
N GLY A 87 2.57 -0.93 -8.11
CA GLY A 87 3.61 0.03 -8.51
C GLY A 87 4.84 0.07 -7.60
N ASP A 88 4.91 -0.80 -6.59
CA ASP A 88 6.09 -0.86 -5.71
C ASP A 88 7.22 -1.59 -6.43
N GLU A 89 8.29 -0.87 -6.74
CA GLU A 89 9.43 -1.43 -7.50
C GLU A 89 10.37 -2.26 -6.64
N ARG A 90 10.38 -2.08 -5.32
CA ARG A 90 11.27 -2.82 -4.42
C ARG A 90 10.67 -4.11 -3.89
N TYR A 91 9.43 -4.06 -3.46
CA TYR A 91 8.75 -5.17 -2.80
C TYR A 91 7.61 -5.76 -3.63
N GLY A 92 7.34 -5.19 -4.79
CA GLY A 92 6.22 -5.57 -5.62
C GLY A 92 6.54 -6.64 -6.64
N ASP A 93 5.53 -6.94 -7.44
CA ASP A 93 5.62 -7.89 -8.56
C ASP A 93 5.94 -7.11 -9.84
N TYR A 94 7.11 -7.36 -10.40
CA TYR A 94 7.57 -6.67 -11.60
C TYR A 94 6.61 -6.85 -12.79
N GLN A 95 6.13 -8.08 -13.02
CA GLN A 95 5.23 -8.36 -14.14
C GLN A 95 3.89 -7.66 -13.97
N ALA A 96 3.31 -7.73 -12.78
CA ALA A 96 2.06 -7.05 -12.49
C ALA A 96 2.21 -5.53 -12.60
N ASN A 97 3.32 -4.96 -12.13
CA ASN A 97 3.58 -3.53 -12.24
C ASN A 97 3.67 -3.09 -13.71
N ARG A 98 4.29 -3.90 -14.57
CA ARG A 98 4.33 -3.64 -16.01
C ARG A 98 2.94 -3.60 -16.62
N ARG A 99 2.07 -4.51 -16.20
CA ARG A 99 0.67 -4.55 -16.66
C ARG A 99 -0.11 -3.34 -16.19
N LEU A 100 0.11 -2.91 -14.95
CA LEU A 100 -0.53 -1.70 -14.41
C LEU A 100 -0.12 -0.43 -15.13
N GLN A 101 1.11 -0.36 -15.63
CA GLN A 101 1.56 0.78 -16.45
C GLN A 101 0.70 0.95 -17.70
N LYS A 102 0.19 -0.13 -18.27
CA LYS A 102 -0.72 -0.09 -19.42
C LYS A 102 -2.06 0.55 -19.07
N LEU A 103 -2.45 0.52 -17.79
CA LEU A 103 -3.65 1.18 -17.29
C LEU A 103 -3.38 2.61 -16.79
N GLY A 104 -2.13 3.07 -16.86
CA GLY A 104 -1.76 4.42 -16.46
C GLY A 104 -1.15 4.55 -15.08
N LEU A 105 -0.96 3.46 -14.33
CA LEU A 105 -0.31 3.54 -13.03
C LEU A 105 1.22 3.45 -13.20
N LYS A 106 1.90 4.57 -13.02
CA LYS A 106 3.34 4.71 -13.25
C LYS A 106 4.14 4.96 -11.98
N ARG A 107 3.49 4.88 -10.83
CA ARG A 107 4.12 5.07 -9.52
C ARG A 107 3.47 4.16 -8.49
N MET A 108 4.13 4.00 -7.34
CA MET A 108 3.58 3.24 -6.23
C MET A 108 2.28 3.89 -5.74
N PHE A 109 1.22 3.09 -5.61
CA PHE A 109 -0.07 3.55 -5.13
C PHE A 109 -0.07 3.58 -3.60
N LEU A 110 0.60 4.57 -3.04
CA LEU A 110 0.66 4.79 -1.60
C LEU A 110 0.59 6.28 -1.31
N HIS A 111 -0.35 6.67 -0.45
CA HIS A 111 -0.56 8.06 -0.08
C HIS A 111 -0.85 8.17 1.41
N ALA A 112 -0.15 9.07 2.10
CA ALA A 112 -0.43 9.41 3.49
C ALA A 112 -1.60 10.40 3.51
N SER A 113 -2.81 9.90 3.80
CA SER A 113 -4.04 10.70 3.73
C SER A 113 -4.35 11.46 5.02
N GLU A 114 -3.94 10.95 6.17
CA GLU A 114 -4.22 11.55 7.47
C GLU A 114 -3.04 11.39 8.42
N LEU A 115 -2.84 12.40 9.26
CA LEU A 115 -1.89 12.35 10.36
C LEU A 115 -2.61 12.84 11.61
N HIS A 116 -2.64 12.00 12.65
CA HIS A 116 -3.22 12.30 13.96
C HIS A 116 -2.10 12.56 14.95
N LEU A 117 -2.10 13.71 15.58
CA LEU A 117 -1.09 14.10 16.55
C LEU A 117 -1.68 15.04 17.60
N ASN A 118 -0.95 15.27 18.67
CA ASN A 118 -1.29 16.31 19.64
C ASN A 118 -0.52 17.58 19.29
N HIS A 119 -1.22 18.71 19.35
CA HIS A 119 -0.59 19.99 19.06
C HIS A 119 0.57 20.21 20.05
N PRO A 120 1.78 20.57 19.57
CA PRO A 120 2.97 20.64 20.43
C PRO A 120 2.91 21.71 21.52
N LEU A 121 2.09 22.76 21.34
CA LEU A 121 1.94 23.84 22.34
C LEU A 121 0.74 23.66 23.25
N THR A 122 -0.41 23.19 22.71
CA THR A 122 -1.67 23.11 23.46
C THR A 122 -1.99 21.70 23.96
N GLY A 123 -1.36 20.67 23.39
CA GLY A 123 -1.66 19.27 23.71
C GLY A 123 -2.99 18.77 23.15
N GLU A 124 -3.74 19.60 22.43
CA GLU A 124 -5.02 19.21 21.86
C GLU A 124 -4.86 18.27 20.68
N PRO A 125 -5.80 17.33 20.49
CA PRO A 125 -5.79 16.46 19.30
C PRO A 125 -5.87 17.27 18.01
N LEU A 126 -5.01 16.90 17.04
CA LEU A 126 -4.95 17.55 15.74
C LEU A 126 -4.98 16.49 14.66
N VAL A 127 -5.83 16.68 13.65
CA VAL A 127 -5.93 15.79 12.50
C VAL A 127 -5.57 16.58 11.25
N LEU A 128 -4.50 16.16 10.58
CA LEU A 128 -4.09 16.72 9.29
C LEU A 128 -4.54 15.77 8.19
N LYS A 129 -5.16 16.31 7.14
CA LYS A 129 -5.65 15.53 5.99
C LYS A 129 -5.03 16.04 4.71
N ALA A 130 -4.77 15.13 3.78
CA ALA A 130 -4.26 15.45 2.45
C ALA A 130 -5.02 14.66 1.40
N GLU A 131 -5.47 15.36 0.36
CA GLU A 131 -6.12 14.71 -0.78
C GLU A 131 -5.11 13.90 -1.58
N PRO A 132 -5.51 12.76 -2.18
CA PRO A 132 -4.64 12.00 -3.06
C PRO A 132 -4.15 12.84 -4.24
N PRO A 133 -2.92 12.60 -4.72
CA PRO A 133 -2.46 13.25 -5.95
C PRO A 133 -3.39 12.92 -7.13
N PRO A 134 -3.53 13.81 -8.13
CA PRO A 134 -4.45 13.60 -9.24
C PRO A 134 -4.25 12.28 -9.99
N ASP A 135 -3.01 11.83 -10.18
CA ASP A 135 -2.72 10.57 -10.87
C ASP A 135 -3.26 9.36 -10.12
N LEU A 136 -3.11 9.32 -8.80
CA LEU A 136 -3.67 8.23 -7.98
C LEU A 136 -5.19 8.33 -7.90
N ALA A 137 -5.73 9.52 -7.73
CA ALA A 137 -7.18 9.73 -7.67
C ALA A 137 -7.87 9.30 -8.96
N GLN A 138 -7.30 9.65 -10.12
CA GLN A 138 -7.84 9.28 -11.42
C GLN A 138 -7.79 7.76 -11.65
N PHE A 139 -6.71 7.11 -11.23
CA PHE A 139 -6.60 5.66 -11.32
C PHE A 139 -7.67 4.96 -10.48
N ALA A 140 -7.92 5.43 -9.27
CA ALA A 140 -8.95 4.87 -8.39
C ALA A 140 -10.34 5.04 -8.99
N VAL A 141 -10.64 6.22 -9.54
CA VAL A 141 -11.93 6.48 -10.20
C VAL A 141 -12.13 5.55 -11.41
N MET A 142 -11.09 5.34 -12.19
CA MET A 142 -11.14 4.43 -13.34
C MET A 142 -11.50 3.01 -12.90
N LEU A 143 -10.90 2.53 -11.80
CA LEU A 143 -11.20 1.21 -11.25
C LEU A 143 -12.63 1.13 -10.74
N GLU A 144 -13.09 2.15 -10.02
CA GLU A 144 -14.47 2.18 -9.48
C GLU A 144 -15.53 2.15 -10.58
N ASN A 145 -15.28 2.84 -11.67
CA ASN A 145 -16.22 2.88 -12.80
C ASN A 145 -16.19 1.60 -13.63
N GLY A 146 -15.20 0.74 -13.44
CA GLY A 146 -15.06 -0.49 -14.22
C GLY A 146 -14.91 -0.24 -15.70
N THR A 147 -14.59 0.99 -16.10
CA THR A 147 -14.51 1.38 -17.50
C THR A 147 -13.19 2.03 -17.82
N LYS A 148 -12.66 1.63 -18.95
CA LYS A 148 -11.58 2.35 -19.59
C LYS A 148 -12.01 2.64 -21.00
N MET A 149 -12.30 3.84 -21.21
CA MET A 149 -12.73 4.31 -22.53
C MET A 149 -11.56 4.87 -23.32
#